data_f1b30e4aafb1c1afd9ad59616ee887fe
#
_entry.id   f1b30e4aafb1c1afd9ad59616ee887fe
#
_cell.length_a   1.000
_cell.length_b   1.000
_cell.length_c   1.000
_cell.angle_alpha   90.00
_cell.angle_beta   90.00
_cell.angle_gamma   90.00
#
_symmetry.space_group_name_H-M   'P 1'
#
loop_
_entity.id
_entity.type
_entity.pdbx_description
1 polymer ?
#
loop_
_entity_poly.entity_id
_entity_poly.type
_entity_poly.pdbx_seq_one_letter_code
_entity_poly.pdbx_strand_id
1 'polypeptide(L)'
;MIERVTFTGADDSVSPQALAEISKEFTFVEWGILMGPKTDVGFPRFPSQSWISSLAYTHEISTDRPMKLSAHWCEPLVWELVSNGKSFDEIREENNIPNIFNRTQLNTHGGKYTFTASFIEQIKKHPEMEFILQIDGINDDFVTSLNLPNVSLLQDYSSGAGIFENKWGHWEGKKYGYSGGLNIDTLPEAMDLWLERPNNSTIAWIDMESGVRSGIPLRDGNKSVFDLQKVEEVLLWVDPYWNANVNIPKDYQDVMSPFRTNQVQHART
;
A
#
# COMPACT_ATOMS: atom_id res chain seq x y z
N MET A 1 -3.62 -9.69 13.39
CA MET A 1 -4.54 -9.88 12.24
C MET A 1 -4.19 -8.81 11.22
N ILE A 2 -4.06 -9.15 9.93
CA ILE A 2 -3.88 -8.16 8.85
C ILE A 2 -5.24 -7.48 8.65
N GLU A 3 -5.29 -6.15 8.74
CA GLU A 3 -6.54 -5.39 8.56
C GLU A 3 -6.82 -5.07 7.09
N ARG A 4 -5.75 -5.03 6.28
CA ARG A 4 -5.81 -4.64 4.86
C ARG A 4 -4.71 -5.29 4.05
N VAL A 5 -5.01 -5.48 2.78
CA VAL A 5 -4.02 -5.72 1.73
C VAL A 5 -4.12 -4.54 0.77
N THR A 6 -3.05 -3.75 0.70
CA THR A 6 -2.96 -2.60 -0.20
C THR A 6 -2.29 -3.03 -1.50
N PHE A 7 -2.92 -2.72 -2.61
CA PHE A 7 -2.34 -2.89 -3.94
C PHE A 7 -2.09 -1.52 -4.56
N THR A 8 -0.83 -1.20 -4.72
CA THR A 8 -0.38 0.13 -5.12
C THR A 8 -0.08 0.22 -6.61
N GLY A 9 -0.41 1.36 -7.21
CA GLY A 9 -0.07 1.71 -8.59
C GLY A 9 -1.13 1.30 -9.62
N ALA A 10 -2.40 1.20 -9.22
CA ALA A 10 -3.50 1.13 -10.18
C ALA A 10 -3.53 2.40 -11.04
N ASP A 11 -3.65 2.24 -12.34
CA ASP A 11 -3.53 3.28 -13.35
C ASP A 11 -4.49 3.04 -14.52
N ASP A 12 -4.35 3.81 -15.59
CA ASP A 12 -5.20 3.74 -16.80
C ASP A 12 -5.24 2.36 -17.48
N SER A 13 -4.43 1.41 -17.06
CA SER A 13 -4.48 0.02 -17.55
C SER A 13 -5.65 -0.80 -17.00
N VAL A 14 -6.30 -0.33 -15.95
CA VAL A 14 -7.47 -0.96 -15.34
C VAL A 14 -8.59 0.06 -15.09
N SER A 15 -9.85 -0.37 -15.16
CA SER A 15 -10.96 0.55 -14.90
C SER A 15 -11.22 0.68 -13.39
N PRO A 16 -11.62 1.87 -12.89
CA PRO A 16 -12.07 2.03 -11.51
C PRO A 16 -13.25 1.12 -11.14
N GLN A 17 -14.11 0.79 -12.10
CA GLN A 17 -15.23 -0.13 -11.90
C GLN A 17 -14.76 -1.53 -11.55
N ALA A 18 -13.69 -2.03 -12.21
CA ALA A 18 -13.12 -3.34 -11.87
C ALA A 18 -12.56 -3.36 -10.43
N LEU A 19 -11.94 -2.27 -9.99
CA LEU A 19 -11.48 -2.13 -8.61
C LEU A 19 -12.67 -2.15 -7.63
N ALA A 20 -13.76 -1.47 -7.97
CA ALA A 20 -14.96 -1.46 -7.15
C ALA A 20 -15.60 -2.85 -7.03
N GLU A 21 -15.65 -3.64 -8.12
CA GLU A 21 -16.19 -5.02 -8.08
C GLU A 21 -15.36 -5.92 -7.17
N ILE A 22 -14.03 -5.88 -7.26
CA ILE A 22 -13.15 -6.62 -6.36
C ILE A 22 -13.36 -6.17 -4.89
N SER A 23 -13.55 -4.87 -4.64
CA SER A 23 -13.80 -4.33 -3.30
C SER A 23 -15.12 -4.79 -2.70
N LYS A 24 -16.11 -5.15 -3.51
CA LYS A 24 -17.38 -5.74 -3.04
C LYS A 24 -17.18 -7.15 -2.53
N GLU A 25 -16.31 -7.92 -3.15
CA GLU A 25 -16.02 -9.29 -2.78
C GLU A 25 -15.04 -9.36 -1.60
N PHE A 26 -13.93 -8.63 -1.67
CA PHE A 26 -12.87 -8.65 -0.66
C PHE A 26 -12.86 -7.35 0.14
N THR A 27 -13.51 -7.35 1.31
CA THR A 27 -13.68 -6.12 2.14
C THR A 27 -12.40 -5.61 2.79
N PHE A 28 -11.32 -6.39 2.73
CA PHE A 28 -10.01 -6.02 3.28
C PHE A 28 -9.07 -5.42 2.22
N VAL A 29 -9.47 -5.36 0.96
CA VAL A 29 -8.66 -4.74 -0.09
C VAL A 29 -8.64 -3.23 0.06
N GLU A 30 -7.47 -2.64 -0.20
CA GLU A 30 -7.26 -1.20 -0.32
C GLU A 30 -6.47 -0.91 -1.60
N TRP A 31 -6.81 0.17 -2.29
CA TRP A 31 -6.11 0.59 -3.50
C TRP A 31 -5.22 1.78 -3.20
N GLY A 32 -3.90 1.59 -3.39
CA GLY A 32 -2.88 2.63 -3.29
C GLY A 32 -2.74 3.35 -4.64
N ILE A 33 -3.08 4.63 -4.68
CA ILE A 33 -3.05 5.45 -5.88
C ILE A 33 -1.87 6.39 -5.83
N LEU A 34 -0.92 6.23 -6.75
CA LEU A 34 0.26 7.08 -6.81
C LEU A 34 -0.11 8.49 -7.28
N MET A 35 0.27 9.47 -6.46
CA MET A 35 0.09 10.88 -6.74
C MET A 35 1.46 11.53 -6.89
N GLY A 36 1.71 12.12 -8.05
CA GLY A 36 2.95 12.81 -8.36
C GLY A 36 2.67 14.19 -8.98
N PRO A 37 3.70 14.86 -9.48
CA PRO A 37 3.51 16.07 -10.26
C PRO A 37 2.55 15.75 -11.40
N LYS A 38 1.83 16.76 -11.88
CA LYS A 38 0.97 16.66 -13.08
C LYS A 38 1.85 16.28 -14.27
N THR A 39 2.34 15.06 -14.25
CA THR A 39 3.11 14.51 -15.33
C THR A 39 2.15 14.02 -16.36
N ASP A 40 2.44 14.42 -17.54
CA ASP A 40 1.77 14.05 -18.74
C ASP A 40 1.31 12.60 -18.73
N VAL A 41 0.06 12.48 -19.08
CA VAL A 41 -0.69 11.30 -19.45
C VAL A 41 0.23 10.21 -19.99
N GLY A 42 0.27 9.08 -19.31
CA GLY A 42 0.82 7.87 -19.91
C GLY A 42 2.06 7.27 -19.24
N PHE A 43 2.44 7.72 -18.06
CA PHE A 43 3.39 6.96 -17.25
C PHE A 43 2.63 5.85 -16.53
N PRO A 44 3.02 4.56 -16.74
CA PRO A 44 2.52 3.46 -15.92
C PRO A 44 2.78 3.77 -14.45
N ARG A 45 1.86 3.31 -13.60
CA ARG A 45 1.79 3.50 -12.15
C ARG A 45 1.15 4.81 -11.71
N PHE A 46 1.26 5.90 -12.50
CA PHE A 46 0.63 7.18 -12.21
C PHE A 46 -0.61 7.35 -13.09
N PRO A 47 -1.80 7.30 -12.52
CA PRO A 47 -3.01 7.43 -13.31
C PRO A 47 -3.16 8.84 -13.89
N SER A 48 -3.82 8.93 -15.04
CA SER A 48 -4.21 10.21 -15.62
C SER A 48 -5.25 10.92 -14.75
N GLN A 49 -5.34 12.25 -14.90
CA GLN A 49 -6.35 13.03 -14.19
C GLN A 49 -7.79 12.61 -14.53
N SER A 50 -8.02 12.16 -15.77
CA SER A 50 -9.31 11.62 -16.19
C SER A 50 -9.65 10.29 -15.49
N TRP A 51 -8.66 9.44 -15.30
CA TRP A 51 -8.82 8.21 -14.54
C TRP A 51 -9.09 8.48 -13.06
N ILE A 52 -8.38 9.44 -12.44
CA ILE A 52 -8.62 9.87 -11.05
C ILE A 52 -10.05 10.41 -10.89
N SER A 53 -10.52 11.20 -11.84
CA SER A 53 -11.90 11.71 -11.84
C SER A 53 -12.93 10.57 -11.96
N SER A 54 -12.64 9.57 -12.79
CA SER A 54 -13.47 8.36 -12.92
C SER A 54 -13.45 7.52 -11.64
N LEU A 55 -12.30 7.40 -10.97
CA LEU A 55 -12.19 6.73 -9.68
C LEU A 55 -13.05 7.43 -8.61
N ALA A 56 -12.98 8.77 -8.54
CA ALA A 56 -13.77 9.55 -7.60
C ALA A 56 -15.28 9.35 -7.82
N TYR A 57 -15.72 9.41 -9.07
CA TYR A 57 -17.11 9.13 -9.42
C TYR A 57 -17.52 7.71 -9.06
N THR A 58 -16.70 6.71 -9.41
CA THR A 58 -16.99 5.30 -9.09
C THR A 58 -17.06 5.07 -7.57
N HIS A 59 -16.18 5.69 -6.80
CA HIS A 59 -16.18 5.62 -5.34
C HIS A 59 -17.47 6.22 -4.76
N GLU A 60 -17.90 7.38 -5.26
CA GLU A 60 -19.10 8.08 -4.80
C GLU A 60 -20.38 7.27 -5.03
N ILE A 61 -20.51 6.62 -6.19
CA ILE A 61 -21.69 5.81 -6.51
C ILE A 61 -21.69 4.41 -5.86
N SER A 62 -20.53 3.97 -5.32
CA SER A 62 -20.38 2.66 -4.65
C SER A 62 -20.82 2.73 -3.19
N THR A 63 -22.04 3.20 -2.94
CA THR A 63 -22.57 3.51 -1.59
C THR A 63 -22.70 2.30 -0.68
N ASP A 64 -23.01 1.12 -1.23
CA ASP A 64 -23.23 -0.09 -0.42
C ASP A 64 -21.93 -0.65 0.17
N ARG A 65 -20.83 -0.51 -0.56
CA ARG A 65 -19.47 -0.91 -0.15
C ARG A 65 -18.45 0.04 -0.77
N PRO A 66 -18.15 1.16 -0.10
CA PRO A 66 -17.15 2.09 -0.61
C PRO A 66 -15.77 1.45 -0.65
N MET A 67 -15.04 1.70 -1.72
CA MET A 67 -13.63 1.26 -1.84
C MET A 67 -12.79 1.89 -0.73
N LYS A 68 -11.85 1.12 -0.17
CA LYS A 68 -10.78 1.69 0.66
C LYS A 68 -9.70 2.23 -0.26
N LEU A 69 -9.37 3.49 -0.11
CA LEU A 69 -8.43 4.20 -0.97
C LEU A 69 -7.34 4.87 -0.14
N SER A 70 -6.09 4.73 -0.58
CA SER A 70 -4.93 5.41 -0.02
C SER A 70 -4.24 6.23 -1.12
N ALA A 71 -3.99 7.51 -0.86
CA ALA A 71 -3.17 8.33 -1.75
C ALA A 71 -1.70 8.13 -1.40
N HIS A 72 -0.87 7.74 -2.37
CA HIS A 72 0.56 7.58 -2.18
C HIS A 72 1.27 8.76 -2.83
N TRP A 73 1.64 9.73 -2.01
CA TRP A 73 2.30 10.94 -2.48
C TRP A 73 3.77 10.69 -2.76
N CYS A 74 4.19 11.07 -3.97
CA CYS A 74 5.57 11.01 -4.42
C CYS A 74 6.16 12.42 -4.54
N GLU A 75 7.46 12.52 -4.79
CA GLU A 75 8.11 13.79 -5.08
C GLU A 75 7.46 14.49 -6.31
N PRO A 76 7.31 15.81 -6.26
CA PRO A 76 7.73 16.75 -5.22
C PRO A 76 6.69 17.00 -4.11
N LEU A 77 5.50 16.36 -4.14
CA LEU A 77 4.40 16.63 -3.19
C LEU A 77 4.84 16.41 -1.74
N VAL A 78 5.62 15.34 -1.51
CA VAL A 78 6.15 15.00 -0.18
C VAL A 78 7.08 16.09 0.31
N TRP A 79 7.99 16.56 -0.55
CA TRP A 79 8.93 17.62 -0.18
C TRP A 79 8.23 18.94 0.17
N GLU A 80 7.21 19.33 -0.62
CA GLU A 80 6.40 20.51 -0.38
C GLU A 80 5.72 20.47 0.99
N LEU A 81 5.15 19.33 1.37
CA LEU A 81 4.49 19.15 2.66
C LEU A 81 5.49 19.07 3.83
N VAL A 82 6.47 18.18 3.70
CA VAL A 82 7.35 17.78 4.82
C VAL A 82 8.41 18.83 5.11
N SER A 83 9.10 19.31 4.06
CA SER A 83 10.28 20.17 4.19
C SER A 83 10.01 21.62 3.85
N ASN A 84 9.13 21.92 2.91
CA ASN A 84 8.83 23.30 2.50
C ASN A 84 7.69 23.92 3.35
N GLY A 85 6.96 23.12 4.12
CA GLY A 85 5.93 23.60 5.03
C GLY A 85 4.63 24.06 4.38
N LYS A 86 4.42 23.68 3.11
CA LYS A 86 3.16 23.95 2.40
C LYS A 86 2.02 23.19 3.06
N SER A 87 0.81 23.72 3.03
CA SER A 87 -0.33 23.05 3.65
C SER A 87 -0.78 21.84 2.84
N PHE A 88 -1.30 20.83 3.54
CA PHE A 88 -1.84 19.62 2.95
C PHE A 88 -2.97 19.91 1.96
N ASP A 89 -3.87 20.83 2.31
CA ASP A 89 -5.01 21.20 1.47
C ASP A 89 -4.56 21.93 0.19
N GLU A 90 -3.62 22.88 0.30
CA GLU A 90 -3.07 23.60 -0.87
C GLU A 90 -2.44 22.62 -1.86
N ILE A 91 -1.66 21.66 -1.37
CA ILE A 91 -1.05 20.65 -2.26
C ILE A 91 -2.13 19.83 -2.95
N ARG A 92 -3.18 19.41 -2.22
CA ARG A 92 -4.30 18.67 -2.79
C ARG A 92 -5.03 19.45 -3.88
N GLU A 93 -5.36 20.70 -3.60
CA GLU A 93 -6.08 21.58 -4.53
C GLU A 93 -5.27 21.83 -5.81
N GLU A 94 -4.00 22.20 -5.68
CA GLU A 94 -3.13 22.47 -6.82
C GLU A 94 -2.90 21.25 -7.73
N ASN A 95 -2.93 20.05 -7.15
CA ASN A 95 -2.72 18.81 -7.87
C ASN A 95 -4.02 18.07 -8.22
N ASN A 96 -5.19 18.68 -7.96
CA ASN A 96 -6.51 18.12 -8.19
C ASN A 96 -6.68 16.72 -7.58
N ILE A 97 -6.18 16.53 -6.35
CA ILE A 97 -6.35 15.27 -5.60
C ILE A 97 -7.71 15.28 -4.91
N PRO A 98 -8.65 14.39 -5.29
CA PRO A 98 -10.01 14.41 -4.76
C PRO A 98 -10.07 13.99 -3.29
N ASN A 99 -11.14 14.41 -2.60
CA ASN A 99 -11.36 14.09 -1.20
C ASN A 99 -12.06 12.73 -1.02
N ILE A 100 -11.43 11.67 -1.53
CA ILE A 100 -11.93 10.29 -1.44
C ILE A 100 -10.98 9.37 -0.68
N PHE A 101 -9.84 9.89 -0.26
CA PHE A 101 -8.79 9.12 0.41
C PHE A 101 -8.90 9.33 1.92
N ASN A 102 -8.88 8.24 2.67
CA ASN A 102 -8.85 8.28 4.14
C ASN A 102 -7.42 8.08 4.68
N ARG A 103 -6.49 7.72 3.81
CA ARG A 103 -5.08 7.49 4.12
C ARG A 103 -4.20 8.18 3.09
N THR A 104 -3.10 8.76 3.57
CA THR A 104 -2.08 9.35 2.70
C THR A 104 -0.72 8.82 3.10
N GLN A 105 -0.09 8.05 2.20
CA GLN A 105 1.27 7.59 2.36
C GLN A 105 2.23 8.61 1.77
N LEU A 106 3.23 8.98 2.55
CA LEU A 106 4.29 9.89 2.14
C LEU A 106 5.53 9.08 1.78
N ASN A 107 5.82 8.99 0.47
CA ASN A 107 6.94 8.22 -0.05
C ASN A 107 8.24 9.00 0.12
N THR A 108 8.86 8.82 1.29
CA THR A 108 10.10 9.54 1.66
C THR A 108 11.37 8.76 1.30
N HIS A 109 11.25 7.61 0.64
CA HIS A 109 12.39 6.73 0.38
C HIS A 109 13.54 7.42 -0.39
N GLY A 110 14.75 7.17 0.05
CA GLY A 110 15.98 7.67 -0.57
C GLY A 110 16.25 9.16 -0.36
N GLY A 111 15.37 9.89 0.33
CA GLY A 111 15.49 11.32 0.58
C GLY A 111 15.78 11.68 2.03
N LYS A 112 16.70 12.65 2.24
CA LYS A 112 16.81 13.33 3.52
C LYS A 112 15.81 14.46 3.57
N TYR A 113 14.78 14.29 4.38
CA TYR A 113 13.76 15.31 4.60
C TYR A 113 14.05 16.12 5.86
N THR A 114 13.74 17.40 5.80
CA THR A 114 13.69 18.24 6.98
C THR A 114 12.26 18.29 7.47
N PHE A 115 11.93 17.46 8.45
CA PHE A 115 10.60 17.43 9.04
C PHE A 115 10.36 18.70 9.84
N THR A 116 9.51 19.57 9.30
CA THR A 116 9.24 20.89 9.88
C THR A 116 8.16 20.82 10.97
N ALA A 117 8.13 21.85 11.85
CA ALA A 117 7.03 21.99 12.80
C ALA A 117 5.69 22.19 12.06
N SER A 118 5.71 22.83 10.90
CA SER A 118 4.54 23.00 10.04
C SER A 118 3.96 21.65 9.60
N PHE A 119 4.81 20.70 9.21
CA PHE A 119 4.38 19.35 8.85
C PHE A 119 3.61 18.67 10.00
N ILE A 120 4.13 18.75 11.23
CA ILE A 120 3.44 18.20 12.40
C ILE A 120 2.08 18.84 12.62
N GLU A 121 2.00 20.17 12.44
CA GLU A 121 0.73 20.89 12.55
C GLU A 121 -0.26 20.51 11.43
N GLN A 122 0.22 20.20 10.22
CA GLN A 122 -0.66 19.68 9.17
C GLN A 122 -1.25 18.31 9.54
N ILE A 123 -0.45 17.39 10.08
CA ILE A 123 -0.96 16.09 10.56
C ILE A 123 -2.05 16.30 11.63
N LYS A 124 -1.84 17.19 12.58
CA LYS A 124 -2.80 17.48 13.66
C LYS A 124 -4.09 18.12 13.17
N LYS A 125 -4.03 18.93 12.10
CA LYS A 125 -5.21 19.58 11.50
C LYS A 125 -6.14 18.61 10.80
N HIS A 126 -5.65 17.44 10.41
CA HIS A 126 -6.39 16.43 9.65
C HIS A 126 -6.52 15.13 10.46
N PRO A 127 -7.22 15.15 11.62
CA PRO A 127 -7.36 13.96 12.47
C PRO A 127 -8.15 12.82 11.81
N GLU A 128 -8.93 13.13 10.77
CA GLU A 128 -9.68 12.18 9.95
C GLU A 128 -8.81 11.44 8.94
N MET A 129 -7.63 11.99 8.62
CA MET A 129 -6.67 11.42 7.67
C MET A 129 -5.62 10.59 8.42
N GLU A 130 -5.41 9.35 8.02
CA GLU A 130 -4.28 8.55 8.49
C GLU A 130 -3.06 8.83 7.61
N PHE A 131 -2.00 9.39 8.19
CA PHE A 131 -0.74 9.62 7.53
C PHE A 131 0.18 8.41 7.70
N ILE A 132 0.64 7.84 6.60
CA ILE A 132 1.57 6.72 6.60
C ILE A 132 2.98 7.26 6.31
N LEU A 133 3.89 7.04 7.23
CA LEU A 133 5.28 7.45 7.10
C LEU A 133 6.18 6.23 6.89
N GLN A 134 7.09 6.32 5.94
CA GLN A 134 7.99 5.21 5.62
C GLN A 134 9.13 5.11 6.61
N ILE A 135 9.48 3.87 6.96
CA ILE A 135 10.69 3.47 7.66
C ILE A 135 11.59 2.82 6.61
N ASP A 136 12.68 3.52 6.26
CA ASP A 136 13.58 3.19 5.17
C ASP A 136 15.07 3.17 5.58
N GLY A 137 15.34 3.31 6.88
CA GLY A 137 16.68 3.40 7.44
C GLY A 137 17.29 4.80 7.46
N ILE A 138 16.62 5.81 6.91
CA ILE A 138 17.15 7.19 6.80
C ILE A 138 16.47 8.14 7.76
N ASN A 139 15.14 8.06 7.85
CA ASN A 139 14.32 8.99 8.64
C ASN A 139 13.72 8.33 9.89
N ASP A 140 14.11 7.12 10.20
CA ASP A 140 13.49 6.23 11.17
C ASP A 140 13.36 6.85 12.57
N ASP A 141 14.43 7.47 13.08
CA ASP A 141 14.43 8.08 14.42
C ASP A 141 13.33 9.13 14.58
N PHE A 142 13.14 9.95 13.55
CA PHE A 142 12.10 10.97 13.57
C PHE A 142 10.70 10.34 13.49
N VAL A 143 10.45 9.51 12.48
CA VAL A 143 9.09 8.97 12.24
C VAL A 143 8.63 8.06 13.38
N THR A 144 9.55 7.29 13.98
CA THR A 144 9.22 6.42 15.12
C THR A 144 8.99 7.21 16.41
N SER A 145 9.61 8.39 16.56
CA SER A 145 9.40 9.27 17.71
C SER A 145 8.05 9.98 17.72
N LEU A 146 7.38 10.11 16.56
CA LEU A 146 6.09 10.78 16.45
C LEU A 146 5.01 9.99 17.20
N ASN A 147 4.39 10.62 18.19
CA ASN A 147 3.28 10.05 18.94
C ASN A 147 1.97 10.78 18.60
N LEU A 148 1.49 10.59 17.39
CA LEU A 148 0.25 11.16 16.88
C LEU A 148 -0.72 10.02 16.55
N PRO A 149 -2.02 10.13 16.94
CA PRO A 149 -2.97 9.02 16.82
C PRO A 149 -3.30 8.66 15.37
N ASN A 150 -3.11 9.60 14.45
CA ASN A 150 -3.39 9.44 13.03
C ASN A 150 -2.11 9.24 12.20
N VAL A 151 -1.03 8.76 12.83
CA VAL A 151 0.22 8.38 12.15
C VAL A 151 0.42 6.88 12.25
N SER A 152 0.67 6.27 11.12
CA SER A 152 1.06 4.87 10.96
C SER A 152 2.42 4.76 10.27
N LEU A 153 3.07 3.63 10.42
CA LEU A 153 4.42 3.40 9.89
C LEU A 153 4.35 2.35 8.78
N LEU A 154 5.11 2.52 7.70
CA LEU A 154 5.30 1.50 6.67
C LEU A 154 6.78 1.18 6.55
N GLN A 155 7.14 -0.06 6.83
CA GLN A 155 8.49 -0.51 6.57
C GLN A 155 8.66 -0.83 5.08
N ASP A 156 9.56 -0.12 4.42
CA ASP A 156 9.96 -0.33 3.03
C ASP A 156 11.48 -0.15 2.86
N TYR A 157 12.24 -1.16 3.24
CA TYR A 157 13.69 -1.12 3.05
C TYR A 157 14.11 -1.37 1.59
N SER A 158 13.20 -1.82 0.74
CA SER A 158 13.50 -2.03 -0.69
C SER A 158 13.65 -0.72 -1.45
N SER A 159 13.19 0.39 -0.88
CA SER A 159 13.18 1.72 -1.55
C SER A 159 12.60 1.67 -2.96
N GLY A 160 11.54 0.90 -3.14
CA GLY A 160 10.88 0.71 -4.44
C GLY A 160 11.61 -0.26 -5.39
N ALA A 161 12.68 -0.94 -4.95
CA ALA A 161 13.40 -1.92 -5.78
C ALA A 161 12.64 -3.26 -5.95
N GLY A 162 11.57 -3.47 -5.18
CA GLY A 162 10.79 -4.71 -5.22
C GLY A 162 11.54 -5.95 -4.71
N ILE A 163 12.51 -5.75 -3.82
CA ILE A 163 13.28 -6.83 -3.21
C ILE A 163 12.62 -7.20 -1.90
N PHE A 164 12.28 -8.48 -1.75
CA PHE A 164 11.74 -8.99 -0.50
C PHE A 164 12.86 -9.14 0.54
N GLU A 165 12.70 -8.44 1.66
CA GLU A 165 13.58 -8.56 2.82
C GLU A 165 12.84 -9.28 3.95
N ASN A 166 13.42 -10.37 4.46
CA ASN A 166 12.85 -11.16 5.53
C ASN A 166 13.13 -10.60 6.94
N LYS A 167 13.42 -9.30 7.05
CA LYS A 167 13.69 -8.60 8.31
C LYS A 167 12.59 -7.57 8.57
N TRP A 168 11.58 -8.02 9.27
CA TRP A 168 10.49 -7.13 9.65
C TRP A 168 10.69 -6.59 11.06
N GLY A 169 10.75 -5.27 11.19
CA GLY A 169 10.86 -4.57 12.47
C GLY A 169 9.58 -4.72 13.31
N HIS A 170 9.63 -4.25 14.53
CA HIS A 170 8.50 -4.19 15.43
C HIS A 170 8.51 -2.86 16.19
N TRP A 171 7.37 -2.17 16.21
CA TRP A 171 7.21 -0.89 16.90
C TRP A 171 6.05 -0.99 17.88
N GLU A 172 6.38 -1.17 19.16
CA GLU A 172 5.38 -1.31 20.21
C GLU A 172 4.47 -0.06 20.29
N GLY A 173 3.17 -0.30 20.39
CA GLY A 173 2.18 0.77 20.48
C GLY A 173 1.93 1.55 19.19
N LYS A 174 2.54 1.16 18.06
CA LYS A 174 2.33 1.78 16.76
C LYS A 174 1.51 0.87 15.84
N LYS A 175 0.70 1.49 14.99
CA LYS A 175 0.10 0.82 13.84
C LYS A 175 1.11 0.85 12.70
N TYR A 176 1.39 -0.31 12.10
CA TYR A 176 2.37 -0.39 11.03
C TYR A 176 2.05 -1.46 10.00
N GLY A 177 2.61 -1.29 8.83
CA GLY A 177 2.54 -2.21 7.70
C GLY A 177 3.89 -2.52 7.11
N TYR A 178 3.90 -3.43 6.14
CA TYR A 178 5.08 -3.85 5.42
C TYR A 178 4.89 -3.79 3.92
N SER A 179 5.95 -3.40 3.23
CA SER A 179 6.09 -3.43 1.79
C SER A 179 7.48 -3.94 1.38
N GLY A 180 7.73 -3.93 0.08
CA GLY A 180 9.00 -4.35 -0.49
C GLY A 180 9.02 -5.81 -0.93
N GLY A 181 8.97 -6.03 -2.25
CA GLY A 181 9.10 -7.34 -2.89
C GLY A 181 8.00 -8.34 -2.60
N LEU A 182 6.90 -7.90 -1.97
CA LEU A 182 5.74 -8.77 -1.71
C LEU A 182 5.02 -9.11 -3.03
N ASN A 183 4.75 -10.39 -3.21
CA ASN A 183 3.99 -10.97 -4.31
C ASN A 183 3.50 -12.37 -3.91
N ILE A 184 2.80 -13.06 -4.79
CA ILE A 184 2.24 -14.39 -4.49
C ILE A 184 3.31 -15.42 -4.09
N ASP A 185 4.53 -15.32 -4.61
CA ASP A 185 5.61 -16.27 -4.32
C ASP A 185 6.28 -16.00 -2.96
N THR A 186 6.41 -14.72 -2.57
CA THR A 186 7.04 -14.31 -1.30
C THR A 186 6.05 -14.23 -0.14
N LEU A 187 4.75 -14.22 -0.44
CA LEU A 187 3.70 -14.09 0.57
C LEU A 187 3.71 -15.18 1.63
N PRO A 188 3.97 -16.47 1.33
CA PRO A 188 4.08 -17.50 2.36
C PRO A 188 5.17 -17.21 3.39
N GLU A 189 6.38 -16.82 2.96
CA GLU A 189 7.48 -16.45 3.85
C GLU A 189 7.13 -15.20 4.68
N ALA A 190 6.50 -14.22 4.06
CA ALA A 190 6.03 -13.02 4.75
C ALA A 190 5.02 -13.35 5.86
N MET A 191 4.13 -14.30 5.62
CA MET A 191 3.15 -14.74 6.63
C MET A 191 3.81 -15.52 7.75
N ASP A 192 4.83 -16.34 7.49
CA ASP A 192 5.60 -17.01 8.53
C ASP A 192 6.25 -15.98 9.46
N LEU A 193 6.90 -14.96 8.92
CA LEU A 193 7.46 -13.85 9.69
C LEU A 193 6.41 -13.12 10.52
N TRP A 194 5.19 -13.00 10.00
CA TRP A 194 4.08 -12.38 10.73
C TRP A 194 3.60 -13.25 11.89
N LEU A 195 3.54 -14.57 11.73
CA LEU A 195 3.08 -15.51 12.75
C LEU A 195 4.07 -15.68 13.92
N GLU A 196 5.36 -15.51 13.67
CA GLU A 196 6.41 -15.60 14.68
C GLU A 196 6.43 -14.44 15.67
N ARG A 197 5.60 -13.41 15.46
CA ARG A 197 5.64 -12.18 16.24
C ARG A 197 4.98 -12.31 17.60
N PRO A 198 5.41 -11.48 18.57
CA PRO A 198 4.74 -11.37 19.87
C PRO A 198 3.26 -11.02 19.70
N ASN A 199 2.39 -11.64 20.50
CA ASN A 199 0.93 -11.49 20.44
C ASN A 199 0.40 -10.03 20.55
N ASN A 200 1.25 -9.07 20.93
CA ASN A 200 0.89 -7.67 21.09
C ASN A 200 1.27 -6.81 19.88
N SER A 201 1.83 -7.42 18.83
CA SER A 201 2.18 -6.67 17.63
C SER A 201 1.00 -6.58 16.68
N THR A 202 0.62 -5.37 16.30
CA THR A 202 -0.46 -5.12 15.35
C THR A 202 0.14 -4.79 13.99
N ILE A 203 0.30 -5.80 13.13
CA ILE A 203 0.48 -5.52 11.71
C ILE A 203 -0.89 -5.16 11.16
N ALA A 204 -1.00 -3.94 10.67
CA ALA A 204 -2.27 -3.45 10.16
C ALA A 204 -2.46 -3.77 8.68
N TRP A 205 -1.39 -3.77 7.88
CA TRP A 205 -1.50 -4.07 6.44
C TRP A 205 -0.19 -4.56 5.84
N ILE A 206 -0.32 -5.12 4.63
CA ILE A 206 0.77 -5.37 3.69
C ILE A 206 0.50 -4.57 2.42
N ASP A 207 1.55 -4.10 1.77
CA ASP A 207 1.47 -3.28 0.56
C ASP A 207 2.29 -3.91 -0.58
N MET A 208 1.66 -4.07 -1.73
CA MET A 208 2.25 -4.67 -2.93
C MET A 208 2.12 -3.73 -4.11
N GLU A 209 3.21 -3.50 -4.81
CA GLU A 209 3.22 -2.68 -6.03
C GLU A 209 3.77 -3.47 -7.21
N SER A 210 5.06 -3.71 -7.27
CA SER A 210 5.71 -4.44 -8.38
C SER A 210 5.20 -5.88 -8.52
N GLY A 211 4.84 -6.51 -7.40
CA GLY A 211 4.33 -7.89 -7.35
C GLY A 211 3.00 -8.12 -8.05
N VAL A 212 2.21 -7.05 -8.25
CA VAL A 212 0.91 -7.09 -8.93
C VAL A 212 0.91 -6.40 -10.29
N ARG A 213 2.08 -6.31 -10.91
CA ARG A 213 2.22 -5.79 -12.28
C ARG A 213 2.75 -6.85 -13.23
N SER A 214 2.37 -6.75 -14.50
CA SER A 214 2.85 -7.60 -15.59
C SER A 214 3.39 -6.77 -16.75
N GLY A 215 4.26 -7.37 -17.57
CA GLY A 215 4.88 -6.71 -18.72
C GLY A 215 6.34 -6.34 -18.49
N ILE A 216 6.87 -5.47 -19.34
CA ILE A 216 8.29 -5.09 -19.34
C ILE A 216 8.55 -4.14 -18.16
N PRO A 217 9.61 -4.39 -17.34
CA PRO A 217 9.96 -3.53 -16.22
C PRO A 217 10.22 -2.06 -16.61
N LEU A 218 10.01 -1.16 -15.66
CA LEU A 218 10.12 0.30 -15.79
C LEU A 218 11.40 0.82 -16.45
N ARG A 219 12.51 0.11 -16.33
CA ARG A 219 13.82 0.55 -16.85
C ARG A 219 13.95 0.50 -18.39
N ASP A 220 13.09 -0.28 -19.06
CA ASP A 220 13.22 -0.57 -20.49
C ASP A 220 12.06 -0.03 -21.35
N GLY A 221 11.58 1.18 -21.05
CA GLY A 221 10.56 1.84 -21.87
C GLY A 221 9.12 1.46 -21.53
N ASN A 222 8.93 0.97 -20.35
CA ASN A 222 7.70 0.87 -19.57
C ASN A 222 6.41 0.50 -20.31
N LYS A 223 6.14 -0.78 -20.39
CA LYS A 223 4.86 -1.35 -20.83
C LYS A 223 4.24 -2.22 -19.71
N SER A 224 4.58 -1.96 -18.45
CA SER A 224 3.96 -2.71 -17.36
C SER A 224 2.53 -2.23 -17.14
N VAL A 225 1.64 -3.16 -16.90
CA VAL A 225 0.22 -2.92 -16.60
C VAL A 225 -0.08 -3.40 -15.19
N PHE A 226 -1.05 -2.77 -14.55
CA PHE A 226 -1.60 -3.26 -13.29
C PHE A 226 -2.40 -4.54 -13.58
N ASP A 227 -2.06 -5.64 -12.91
CA ASP A 227 -2.53 -6.98 -13.26
C ASP A 227 -3.55 -7.48 -12.23
N LEU A 228 -4.83 -7.37 -12.57
CA LEU A 228 -5.93 -7.80 -11.70
C LEU A 228 -5.93 -9.30 -11.44
N GLN A 229 -5.40 -10.13 -12.35
CA GLN A 229 -5.30 -11.57 -12.09
C GLN A 229 -4.33 -11.85 -10.95
N LYS A 230 -3.17 -11.18 -10.91
CA LYS A 230 -2.23 -11.29 -9.78
C LYS A 230 -2.82 -10.76 -8.48
N VAL A 231 -3.62 -9.68 -8.56
CA VAL A 231 -4.35 -9.16 -7.40
C VAL A 231 -5.30 -10.21 -6.85
N GLU A 232 -6.13 -10.82 -7.72
CA GLU A 232 -7.08 -11.86 -7.33
C GLU A 232 -6.39 -13.10 -6.76
N GLU A 233 -5.26 -13.54 -7.34
CA GLU A 233 -4.45 -14.65 -6.80
C GLU A 233 -4.00 -14.38 -5.37
N VAL A 234 -3.52 -13.18 -5.07
CA VAL A 234 -3.14 -12.76 -3.72
C VAL A 234 -4.35 -12.70 -2.79
N LEU A 235 -5.47 -12.13 -3.24
CA LEU A 235 -6.68 -12.00 -2.43
C LEU A 235 -7.26 -13.37 -2.07
N LEU A 236 -7.35 -14.29 -3.01
CA LEU A 236 -7.80 -15.67 -2.78
C LEU A 236 -6.86 -16.42 -1.84
N TRP A 237 -5.57 -16.11 -1.86
CA TRP A 237 -4.61 -16.69 -0.94
C TRP A 237 -4.76 -16.14 0.49
N VAL A 238 -5.06 -14.83 0.63
CA VAL A 238 -5.22 -14.16 1.94
C VAL A 238 -6.61 -14.41 2.56
N ASP A 239 -7.66 -14.58 1.76
CA ASP A 239 -9.05 -14.63 2.22
C ASP A 239 -9.33 -15.69 3.29
N PRO A 240 -8.78 -16.93 3.25
CA PRO A 240 -8.95 -17.90 4.31
C PRO A 240 -8.41 -17.42 5.67
N TYR A 241 -7.35 -16.64 5.68
CA TYR A 241 -6.76 -16.04 6.89
C TYR A 241 -7.58 -14.89 7.42
N TRP A 242 -8.20 -14.14 6.52
CA TRP A 242 -9.07 -13.03 6.85
C TRP A 242 -10.39 -13.51 7.47
N ASN A 243 -11.06 -14.44 6.81
CA ASN A 243 -12.38 -14.94 7.21
C ASN A 243 -12.33 -15.86 8.44
N ALA A 244 -11.18 -16.47 8.69
CA ALA A 244 -11.09 -17.44 9.75
C ALA A 244 -11.32 -16.84 11.14
N ASN A 245 -11.33 -15.50 11.36
CA ASN A 245 -11.45 -14.88 12.69
C ASN A 245 -10.66 -15.68 13.76
N VAL A 246 -9.56 -16.35 13.35
CA VAL A 246 -9.21 -17.65 13.90
C VAL A 246 -7.93 -17.49 14.68
N ASN A 247 -7.94 -18.09 15.82
CA ASN A 247 -6.82 -18.89 16.27
C ASN A 247 -6.21 -19.64 15.09
N ILE A 248 -5.21 -19.06 14.44
CA ILE A 248 -4.45 -19.72 13.37
C ILE A 248 -3.92 -21.01 14.03
N PRO A 249 -4.25 -22.19 13.49
CA PRO A 249 -3.78 -23.44 14.08
C PRO A 249 -2.27 -23.43 14.13
N LYS A 250 -1.67 -23.92 15.22
CA LYS A 250 -0.21 -24.06 15.35
C LYS A 250 0.42 -24.90 14.24
N ASP A 251 -0.38 -25.68 13.52
CA ASP A 251 0.01 -26.46 12.36
C ASP A 251 -0.41 -25.77 11.04
N TYR A 252 0.20 -24.62 10.79
CA TYR A 252 0.16 -23.88 9.51
C TYR A 252 0.43 -24.77 8.29
N GLN A 253 1.24 -25.83 8.45
CA GLN A 253 1.60 -26.76 7.38
C GLN A 253 0.39 -27.54 6.83
N ASP A 254 -0.62 -27.80 7.64
CA ASP A 254 -1.79 -28.57 7.22
C ASP A 254 -2.78 -27.75 6.38
N VAL A 255 -2.86 -26.43 6.62
CA VAL A 255 -3.71 -25.52 5.85
C VAL A 255 -3.10 -25.22 4.48
N MET A 256 -1.76 -25.20 4.38
CA MET A 256 -1.03 -24.89 3.13
C MET A 256 -0.72 -26.14 2.28
N SER A 257 -0.97 -27.32 2.79
CA SER A 257 -0.74 -28.59 2.07
C SER A 257 -1.44 -28.65 0.69
N PRO A 258 -2.69 -28.18 0.51
CA PRO A 258 -3.35 -28.17 -0.80
C PRO A 258 -2.69 -27.25 -1.84
N PHE A 259 -2.09 -26.14 -1.39
CA PHE A 259 -1.49 -25.14 -2.29
C PHE A 259 -0.05 -25.51 -2.69
N ARG A 260 0.72 -26.18 -1.82
CA ARG A 260 2.07 -26.67 -2.16
C ARG A 260 2.06 -27.78 -3.19
N THR A 261 1.02 -28.59 -3.27
CA THR A 261 0.93 -29.69 -4.23
C THR A 261 0.68 -29.21 -5.66
N ASN A 262 0.06 -28.07 -5.88
CA ASN A 262 -0.19 -27.53 -7.22
C ASN A 262 1.05 -26.86 -7.85
N GLN A 263 1.96 -26.29 -7.07
CA GLN A 263 3.19 -25.69 -7.59
C GLN A 263 4.19 -26.72 -8.10
N VAL A 264 4.23 -27.93 -7.53
CA VAL A 264 5.16 -28.97 -7.98
C VAL A 264 4.74 -29.61 -9.32
N GLN A 265 3.48 -29.48 -9.72
CA GLN A 265 3.00 -30.01 -11.01
C GLN A 265 3.26 -29.06 -12.18
N HIS A 266 3.33 -27.75 -11.98
CA HIS A 266 3.63 -26.79 -13.06
C HIS A 266 5.13 -26.60 -13.34
N ALA A 267 6.01 -27.06 -12.46
CA ALA A 267 7.46 -27.01 -12.66
C ALA A 267 8.03 -28.23 -13.43
N ARG A 268 7.18 -29.16 -13.90
CA ARG A 268 7.58 -30.40 -14.60
C ARG A 268 6.92 -30.59 -15.96
N THR A 269 6.31 -29.58 -16.51
CA THR A 269 5.87 -29.52 -17.90
C THR A 269 6.52 -28.32 -18.59
#